data_0faf563b4adc7afc8d1fafc6e0704876
#
_entry.id   0faf563b4adc7afc8d1fafc6e0704876
#
_cell.length_a   1.000
_cell.length_b   1.000
_cell.length_c   1.000
_cell.angle_alpha   90.00
_cell.angle_beta   90.00
_cell.angle_gamma   90.00
#
_symmetry.space_group_name_H-M   'P 1'
#
loop_
_entity.id
_entity.type
_entity.pdbx_description
1 polymer ?
#
loop_
_entity_poly.entity_id
_entity_poly.type
_entity_poly.pdbx_seq_one_letter_code
_entity_poly.pdbx_strand_id
1 'polypeptide(L)' 'MKCKAVRCIYYNAGNGYTVASYVTEETLPKEVSSQKNGRYGMFMAIGNELPTEDGLEVELNGTWKDGKFGMQYKA' A
#
# COMPACT_ATOMS: atom_id res chain seq x y z
N MET A 1 8.67 -5.65 -0.76
CA MET A 1 7.59 -5.98 -1.70
C MET A 1 7.63 -5.02 -2.86
N LYS A 2 7.72 -5.56 -4.06
CA LYS A 2 7.66 -4.75 -5.27
C LYS A 2 6.22 -4.45 -5.61
N CYS A 3 5.91 -3.19 -5.83
CA CYS A 3 4.56 -2.75 -6.09
C CYS A 3 4.56 -1.47 -6.92
N LYS A 4 3.37 -1.04 -7.28
CA LYS A 4 3.20 0.16 -8.09
C LYS A 4 2.20 1.08 -7.39
N ALA A 5 2.56 2.33 -7.25
CA ALA A 5 1.68 3.30 -6.60
C ALA A 5 0.44 3.57 -7.46
N VAL A 6 -0.72 3.64 -6.83
CA VAL A 6 -1.97 3.96 -7.51
C VAL A 6 -2.41 5.38 -7.17
N ARG A 7 -2.58 5.67 -5.86
CA ARG A 7 -2.95 7.02 -5.46
C ARG A 7 -2.69 7.24 -3.98
N CYS A 8 -2.54 8.51 -3.63
CA CYS A 8 -2.45 8.93 -2.24
C CYS A 8 -3.87 9.07 -1.68
N ILE A 9 -4.13 8.43 -0.55
CA ILE A 9 -5.43 8.53 0.11
C ILE A 9 -5.40 9.64 1.15
N TYR A 10 -4.28 9.75 1.87
CA TYR A 10 -4.11 10.76 2.90
C TYR A 10 -2.63 11.09 3.05
N TYR A 11 -2.34 12.37 3.21
CA TYR A 11 -0.97 12.83 3.45
C TYR A 11 -0.99 13.98 4.45
N ASN A 12 -0.17 13.87 5.49
CA ASN A 12 -0.02 14.93 6.48
C ASN A 12 1.34 15.60 6.28
N ALA A 13 1.32 16.82 5.75
CA ALA A 13 2.55 17.54 5.45
C ALA A 13 3.34 17.92 6.70
N GLY A 14 2.69 17.96 7.87
CA GLY A 14 3.38 18.30 9.10
C GLY A 14 4.35 17.25 9.60
N ASN A 15 4.06 15.98 9.35
CA ASN A 15 4.91 14.89 9.82
C ASN A 15 5.25 13.86 8.72
N GLY A 16 4.74 14.05 7.50
CA GLY A 16 5.01 13.14 6.39
C GLY A 16 4.20 11.85 6.41
N TYR A 17 3.27 11.70 7.34
CA TYR A 17 2.47 10.49 7.43
C TYR A 17 1.63 10.30 6.16
N THR A 18 1.75 9.14 5.55
CA THR A 18 1.13 8.85 4.26
C THR A 18 0.29 7.59 4.34
N VAL A 19 -0.90 7.63 3.76
CA VAL A 19 -1.73 6.47 3.50
C VAL A 19 -1.96 6.43 2.00
N ALA A 20 -1.57 5.35 1.35
CA ALA A 20 -1.65 5.27 -0.10
C ALA A 20 -2.04 3.88 -0.55
N SER A 21 -2.58 3.80 -1.76
CA SER A 21 -3.01 2.55 -2.38
C SER A 21 -1.97 2.09 -3.38
N TYR A 22 -1.68 0.79 -3.38
CA TYR A 22 -0.69 0.17 -4.25
C TYR A 22 -1.23 -1.10 -4.85
N VAL A 23 -0.64 -1.53 -5.96
CA VAL A 23 -0.94 -2.83 -6.56
C VAL A 23 0.36 -3.63 -6.68
N THR A 24 0.25 -4.94 -6.55
CA THR A 24 1.41 -5.83 -6.64
C THR A 24 1.03 -7.14 -7.32
N GLU A 25 2.02 -7.78 -7.95
CA GLU A 25 1.86 -9.13 -8.46
C GLU A 25 2.27 -10.18 -7.43
N GLU A 26 2.85 -9.75 -6.32
CA GLU A 26 3.26 -10.67 -5.26
C GLU A 26 2.04 -11.20 -4.51
N THR A 27 2.22 -12.33 -3.84
CA THR A 27 1.16 -12.95 -3.06
C THR A 27 0.81 -12.07 -1.86
N LEU A 28 -0.46 -11.73 -1.75
CA LEU A 28 -0.96 -10.93 -0.63
C LEU A 28 -1.57 -11.83 0.44
N PRO A 29 -1.62 -11.36 1.70
CA PRO A 29 -2.34 -12.08 2.74
C PRO A 29 -3.79 -12.32 2.37
N LYS A 30 -4.36 -13.39 2.91
CA LYS A 30 -5.72 -13.79 2.58
C LYS A 30 -6.74 -12.68 2.83
N GLU A 31 -6.54 -11.90 3.87
CA GLU A 31 -7.43 -10.81 4.25
C GLU A 31 -7.43 -9.68 3.23
N VAL A 32 -6.39 -9.59 2.42
CA VAL A 32 -6.23 -8.52 1.43
C VAL A 32 -6.57 -9.01 0.02
N SER A 33 -6.45 -10.30 -0.24
CA SER A 33 -6.57 -10.87 -1.58
C SER A 33 -7.96 -10.69 -2.19
N SER A 34 -8.96 -10.36 -1.39
CA SER A 34 -10.31 -10.11 -1.91
C SER A 34 -10.38 -8.89 -2.82
N GLN A 35 -9.38 -8.02 -2.79
CA GLN A 35 -9.34 -6.84 -3.65
C GLN A 35 -8.53 -7.08 -4.93
N LYS A 36 -8.30 -8.33 -5.25
CA LYS A 36 -7.52 -8.69 -6.40
C LYS A 36 -8.23 -8.32 -7.70
N ASN A 37 -7.49 -7.72 -8.61
CA ASN A 37 -7.98 -7.36 -9.94
C ASN A 37 -7.06 -7.99 -10.97
N GLY A 38 -7.52 -9.11 -11.57
CA GLY A 38 -6.67 -9.88 -12.46
C GLY A 38 -5.50 -10.48 -11.69
N ARG A 39 -4.28 -10.28 -12.21
CA ARG A 39 -3.07 -10.80 -11.55
C ARG A 39 -2.51 -9.82 -10.51
N TYR A 40 -3.10 -8.64 -10.41
CA TYR A 40 -2.64 -7.64 -9.45
C TYR A 40 -3.53 -7.65 -8.21
N GLY A 41 -2.91 -7.65 -7.05
CA GLY A 41 -3.62 -7.44 -5.80
C GLY A 41 -3.46 -6.00 -5.35
N MET A 42 -4.54 -5.39 -4.85
CA MET A 42 -4.52 -4.04 -4.35
C MET A 42 -4.42 -4.05 -2.83
N PHE A 43 -3.60 -3.19 -2.28
CA PHE A 43 -3.45 -3.08 -0.84
C PHE A 43 -3.18 -1.64 -0.44
N MET A 44 -3.40 -1.33 0.84
CA MET A 44 -3.08 -0.02 1.40
C MET A 44 -1.81 -0.12 2.21
N ALA A 45 -0.95 0.89 2.06
CA ALA A 45 0.26 1.00 2.86
C ALA A 45 0.26 2.31 3.64
N ILE A 46 0.84 2.26 4.82
CA ILE A 46 0.99 3.43 5.68
C ILE A 46 2.47 3.59 6.04
N GLY A 47 2.89 4.81 6.21
CA GLY A 47 4.28 5.10 6.56
C GLY A 47 4.59 6.56 6.39
N ASN A 48 5.87 6.91 6.56
CA ASN A 48 6.33 8.29 6.38
C ASN A 48 6.90 8.48 4.99
N GLU A 49 6.47 9.55 4.33
CA GLU A 49 7.00 9.96 3.03
C GLU A 49 6.96 8.82 2.00
N LEU A 50 5.84 8.09 1.95
CA LEU A 50 5.71 7.03 0.97
C LEU A 50 5.57 7.62 -0.43
N PRO A 51 6.14 6.95 -1.46
CA PRO A 51 5.96 7.39 -2.84
C PRO A 51 4.51 7.18 -3.27
N THR A 52 3.90 8.20 -3.83
CA THR A 52 2.48 8.17 -4.18
C THR A 52 2.21 8.55 -5.63
N GLU A 53 3.25 8.74 -6.43
CA GLU A 53 3.09 9.10 -7.83
C GLU A 53 2.47 7.95 -8.61
N ASP A 54 1.35 8.21 -9.28
CA ASP A 54 0.60 7.19 -10.00
C ASP A 54 1.48 6.49 -11.04
N GLY A 55 1.48 5.16 -10.98
CA GLY A 55 2.25 4.34 -11.90
C GLY A 55 3.72 4.14 -11.52
N LEU A 56 4.19 4.79 -10.45
CA LEU A 56 5.58 4.66 -10.03
C LEU A 56 5.83 3.29 -9.41
N GLU A 57 6.81 2.58 -9.94
CA GLU A 57 7.22 1.29 -9.37
C GLU A 57 8.12 1.55 -8.17
N VAL A 58 7.78 0.89 -7.06
CA VAL A 58 8.51 1.08 -5.81
C VAL A 58 8.69 -0.26 -5.12
N GLU A 59 9.62 -0.28 -4.18
CA GLU A 59 9.79 -1.43 -3.30
C GLU A 59 9.56 -0.96 -1.87
N LEU A 60 8.58 -1.57 -1.20
CA LEU A 60 8.26 -1.26 0.19
C LEU A 60 8.77 -2.37 1.09
N ASN A 61 9.32 -1.99 2.22
CA ASN A 61 9.77 -2.93 3.24
C ASN A 61 9.03 -2.64 4.53
N GLY A 62 8.31 -3.65 5.02
CA GLY A 62 7.53 -3.46 6.22
C GLY A 62 6.82 -4.72 6.63
N THR A 63 5.76 -4.57 7.40
CA THR A 63 4.99 -5.71 7.91
C THR A 63 3.51 -5.44 7.77
N TRP A 64 2.74 -6.52 7.70
CA TRP A 64 1.29 -6.45 7.68
C TRP A 64 0.76 -6.22 9.09
N LYS A 65 -0.23 -5.33 9.20
CA LYS A 65 -0.89 -5.05 10.48
C LYS A 65 -2.38 -4.93 10.29
N ASP A 66 -3.13 -5.42 11.28
CA ASP A 66 -4.56 -5.18 11.35
C ASP A 66 -4.78 -3.71 11.68
N GLY A 67 -5.50 -3.04 10.81
CA GLY A 67 -5.83 -1.65 11.02
C GLY A 67 -7.32 -1.48 11.25
N LYS A 68 -7.71 -0.23 11.49
CA LYS A 68 -9.10 0.12 11.74
C LYS A 68 -10.01 -0.24 10.55
N PHE A 69 -9.45 -0.22 9.36
CA PHE A 69 -10.18 -0.48 8.12
C PHE A 69 -9.71 -1.76 7.44
N GLY A 70 -9.12 -2.68 8.18
CA GLY A 70 -8.63 -3.93 7.65
C GLY A 70 -7.12 -4.03 7.67
N MET A 71 -6.59 -5.01 6.96
CA MET A 71 -5.15 -5.27 6.93
C MET A 71 -4.44 -4.21 6.12
N GLN A 72 -3.37 -3.65 6.68
CA GLN A 72 -2.56 -2.63 6.03
C GLN A 72 -1.09 -3.01 6.08
N TYR A 73 -0.34 -2.55 5.08
CA TYR A 73 1.10 -2.76 5.03
C TYR A 73 1.78 -1.56 5.67
N LYS A 74 2.46 -1.79 6.78
CA LYS A 74 3.17 -0.71 7.47
C LYS A 74 4.63 -0.71 7.02
N ALA A 75 4.94 0.27 6.21
CA ALA A 75 6.28 0.43 5.67
C ALA A 75 7.22 1.16 6.63
#